data_17bfa2e450aae67c8e29eff051dbe786
#
_entry.id   17bfa2e450aae67c8e29eff051dbe786
#
_cell.length_a   1.000
_cell.length_b   1.000
_cell.length_c   1.000
_cell.angle_alpha   90.00
_cell.angle_beta   90.00
_cell.angle_gamma   90.00
#
_symmetry.space_group_name_H-M   'P 1'
#
loop_
_entity.id
_entity.type
_entity.pdbx_description
1 polymer ?
#
loop_
_entity_poly.entity_id
_entity_poly.type
_entity_poly.pdbx_seq_one_letter_code
_entity_poly.pdbx_strand_id
1 'polypeptide(L)'
;TDGENIGLVPIQSDVDRDSGIATFETIQALTELVFDVEQRYIREVGKKNVGLPDIKRLAQHVRQTNEFAREIYELANHADLIGLANGRWQLGPQALAWLDWQPERRHRHLLEVWLGLIGATSAQDLLASIRSSGVAGTVSLTQQLRENYPYADGAVSSRIARVVSFAERIGLSHNGWLSSWAIETLGGSIETAAHAASAFLPTPQ
;
A
#
# COMPACT_ATOMS: atom_id res chain seq x y z
N THR A 1 -2.98 -12.71 36.43
CA THR A 1 -1.65 -12.11 36.13
C THR A 1 -1.48 -12.09 34.64
N ASP A 2 -2.11 -11.07 34.02
CA ASP A 2 -1.96 -10.79 32.59
C ASP A 2 -0.58 -10.16 32.41
N GLY A 3 0.34 -10.93 31.82
CA GLY A 3 1.62 -10.43 31.40
C GLY A 3 1.38 -9.43 30.27
N GLU A 4 1.48 -8.13 30.55
CA GLU A 4 1.61 -7.10 29.54
C GLU A 4 2.82 -7.46 28.66
N ASN A 5 2.53 -7.92 27.46
CA ASN A 5 3.50 -8.06 26.41
C ASN A 5 3.89 -6.62 26.00
N ILE A 6 4.85 -6.04 26.72
CA ILE A 6 5.48 -4.77 26.32
C ILE A 6 6.23 -5.08 25.04
N GLY A 7 5.52 -4.99 23.90
CA GLY A 7 6.12 -5.15 22.60
C GLY A 7 7.29 -4.18 22.49
N LEU A 8 8.50 -4.71 22.33
CA LEU A 8 9.68 -3.90 22.08
C LEU A 8 9.41 -3.00 20.88
N VAL A 9 9.55 -1.69 21.07
CA VAL A 9 9.46 -0.72 19.98
C VAL A 9 10.59 -1.06 19.00
N PRO A 10 10.28 -1.31 17.71
CA PRO A 10 11.31 -1.67 16.74
C PRO A 10 12.29 -0.52 16.50
N ILE A 11 13.48 -0.85 16.04
CA ILE A 11 14.46 0.13 15.59
C ILE A 11 13.96 0.74 14.27
N GLN A 12 13.93 2.07 14.16
CA GLN A 12 13.40 2.78 12.98
C GLN A 12 14.08 2.32 11.67
N SER A 13 15.39 2.10 11.67
CA SER A 13 16.11 1.63 10.49
C SER A 13 15.67 0.23 10.01
N ASP A 14 15.21 -0.62 10.92
CA ASP A 14 14.68 -1.94 10.55
C ASP A 14 13.29 -1.80 9.94
N VAL A 15 12.44 -0.93 10.51
CA VAL A 15 11.13 -0.60 9.91
C VAL A 15 11.31 -0.04 8.51
N ASP A 16 12.23 0.90 8.32
CA ASP A 16 12.49 1.53 7.01
C ASP A 16 13.00 0.53 5.98
N ARG A 17 13.94 -0.34 6.37
CA ARG A 17 14.46 -1.40 5.49
C ARG A 17 13.34 -2.36 5.06
N ASP A 18 12.57 -2.86 6.00
CA ASP A 18 11.52 -3.85 5.73
C ASP A 18 10.36 -3.23 4.95
N SER A 19 10.05 -1.95 5.22
CA SER A 19 9.12 -1.14 4.41
C SER A 19 9.62 -0.95 2.97
N GLY A 20 10.91 -0.71 2.78
CA GLY A 20 11.52 -0.61 1.44
C GLY A 20 11.42 -1.91 0.65
N ILE A 21 11.66 -3.06 1.31
CA ILE A 21 11.51 -4.39 0.70
C ILE A 21 10.05 -4.61 0.28
N ALA A 22 9.08 -4.35 1.16
CA ALA A 22 7.65 -4.50 0.85
C ALA A 22 7.21 -3.61 -0.32
N THR A 23 7.71 -2.37 -0.39
CA THR A 23 7.49 -1.45 -1.51
C THR A 23 8.01 -2.02 -2.82
N PHE A 24 9.23 -2.54 -2.82
CA PHE A 24 9.86 -3.12 -4.01
C PHE A 24 9.09 -4.34 -4.53
N GLU A 25 8.74 -5.28 -3.65
CA GLU A 25 7.93 -6.46 -4.00
C GLU A 25 6.57 -6.06 -4.58
N THR A 26 5.94 -5.04 -4.01
CA THR A 26 4.66 -4.50 -4.51
C THR A 26 4.80 -3.88 -5.89
N ILE A 27 5.82 -3.06 -6.12
CA ILE A 27 6.10 -2.45 -7.44
C ILE A 27 6.35 -3.54 -8.49
N GLN A 28 7.12 -4.57 -8.16
CA GLN A 28 7.34 -5.70 -9.05
C GLN A 28 6.02 -6.44 -9.36
N ALA A 29 5.24 -6.77 -8.35
CA ALA A 29 3.98 -7.49 -8.53
C ALA A 29 2.95 -6.69 -9.36
N LEU A 30 2.87 -5.37 -9.17
CA LEU A 30 2.03 -4.48 -9.98
C LEU A 30 2.51 -4.46 -11.44
N THR A 31 3.81 -4.44 -11.68
CA THR A 31 4.38 -4.46 -13.02
C THR A 31 4.08 -5.79 -13.74
N GLU A 32 4.26 -6.91 -13.05
CA GLU A 32 3.90 -8.23 -13.58
C GLU A 32 2.40 -8.35 -13.86
N LEU A 33 1.55 -7.78 -12.99
CA LEU A 33 0.11 -7.76 -13.22
C LEU A 33 -0.25 -6.94 -14.47
N VAL A 34 0.38 -5.79 -14.70
CA VAL A 34 0.16 -4.98 -15.92
C VAL A 34 0.48 -5.80 -17.16
N PHE A 35 1.61 -6.53 -17.19
CA PHE A 35 1.95 -7.41 -18.31
C PHE A 35 0.96 -8.56 -18.46
N ASP A 36 0.52 -9.18 -17.35
CA ASP A 36 -0.44 -10.30 -17.41
C ASP A 36 -1.81 -9.84 -17.98
N VAL A 37 -2.28 -8.66 -17.57
CA VAL A 37 -3.55 -8.06 -18.06
C VAL A 37 -3.46 -7.66 -19.54
N GLU A 38 -2.29 -7.20 -20.01
CA GLU A 38 -2.07 -6.90 -21.43
C GLU A 38 -2.17 -8.15 -22.31
N GLN A 39 -1.58 -9.24 -21.84
CA GLN A 39 -1.44 -10.48 -22.65
C GLN A 39 -2.63 -11.44 -22.54
N ARG A 40 -3.48 -11.30 -21.52
CA ARG A 40 -4.51 -12.28 -21.18
C ARG A 40 -5.90 -11.67 -21.02
N TYR A 41 -6.88 -12.53 -21.26
CA TYR A 41 -8.26 -12.23 -20.93
C TYR A 41 -8.54 -12.61 -19.48
N ILE A 42 -8.63 -11.62 -18.60
CA ILE A 42 -8.99 -11.80 -17.18
C ILE A 42 -10.44 -11.40 -16.99
N ARG A 43 -11.30 -12.40 -16.77
CA ARG A 43 -12.74 -12.20 -16.63
C ARG A 43 -13.10 -11.66 -15.24
N GLU A 44 -14.07 -10.74 -15.21
CA GLU A 44 -14.74 -10.37 -13.97
C GLU A 44 -15.51 -11.58 -13.39
N VAL A 45 -15.42 -11.75 -12.07
CA VAL A 45 -16.17 -12.74 -11.31
C VAL A 45 -17.01 -12.01 -10.25
N GLY A 46 -18.33 -12.21 -10.26
CA GLY A 46 -19.22 -11.49 -9.35
C GLY A 46 -19.24 -9.98 -9.62
N LYS A 47 -19.07 -9.18 -8.55
CA LYS A 47 -19.02 -7.71 -8.67
C LYS A 47 -17.59 -7.23 -8.46
N LYS A 48 -16.91 -6.86 -9.53
CA LYS A 48 -15.55 -6.28 -9.53
C LYS A 48 -14.47 -7.17 -8.87
N ASN A 49 -14.65 -8.50 -8.89
CA ASN A 49 -13.67 -9.43 -8.37
C ASN A 49 -12.90 -10.13 -9.50
N VAL A 50 -11.77 -10.69 -9.12
CA VAL A 50 -10.91 -11.52 -9.97
C VAL A 50 -11.09 -13.00 -9.59
N GLY A 51 -11.07 -13.88 -10.58
CA GLY A 51 -11.21 -15.31 -10.37
C GLY A 51 -10.03 -15.91 -9.60
N LEU A 52 -10.31 -16.94 -8.80
CA LEU A 52 -9.26 -17.63 -8.04
C LEU A 52 -8.12 -18.18 -8.92
N PRO A 53 -8.34 -18.68 -10.14
CA PRO A 53 -7.26 -19.10 -11.02
C PRO A 53 -6.28 -17.97 -11.37
N ASP A 54 -6.78 -16.75 -11.61
CA ASP A 54 -5.96 -15.59 -11.94
C ASP A 54 -5.19 -15.10 -10.73
N ILE A 55 -5.83 -15.08 -9.56
CA ILE A 55 -5.17 -14.79 -8.27
C ILE A 55 -4.01 -15.77 -8.01
N LYS A 56 -4.26 -17.08 -8.15
CA LYS A 56 -3.23 -18.12 -7.95
C LYS A 56 -2.08 -17.97 -8.93
N ARG A 57 -2.36 -17.64 -10.18
CA ARG A 57 -1.34 -17.45 -11.21
C ARG A 57 -0.40 -16.29 -10.84
N LEU A 58 -0.96 -15.12 -10.50
CA LEU A 58 -0.16 -13.99 -10.06
C LEU A 58 0.65 -14.34 -8.81
N ALA A 59 0.02 -14.93 -7.79
CA ALA A 59 0.68 -15.33 -6.55
C ALA A 59 1.88 -16.26 -6.80
N GLN A 60 1.72 -17.25 -7.67
CA GLN A 60 2.79 -18.17 -8.05
C GLN A 60 3.92 -17.45 -8.81
N HIS A 61 3.56 -16.55 -9.73
CA HIS A 61 4.53 -15.82 -10.53
C HIS A 61 5.43 -14.93 -9.67
N VAL A 62 4.82 -14.19 -8.74
CA VAL A 62 5.56 -13.30 -7.83
C VAL A 62 6.03 -14.01 -6.54
N ARG A 63 5.80 -15.32 -6.40
CA ARG A 63 6.16 -16.15 -5.23
C ARG A 63 5.62 -15.63 -3.91
N GLN A 64 4.39 -15.15 -3.93
CA GLN A 64 3.67 -14.59 -2.79
C GLN A 64 2.37 -15.37 -2.50
N THR A 65 1.65 -14.98 -1.47
CA THR A 65 0.38 -15.59 -1.08
C THR A 65 -0.77 -15.17 -2.00
N ASN A 66 -1.86 -15.94 -2.01
CA ASN A 66 -3.08 -15.55 -2.72
C ASN A 66 -3.72 -14.27 -2.17
N GLU A 67 -3.54 -14.01 -0.88
CA GLU A 67 -4.01 -12.78 -0.23
C GLU A 67 -3.23 -11.57 -0.74
N PHE A 68 -1.90 -11.67 -0.76
CA PHE A 68 -1.06 -10.66 -1.39
C PHE A 68 -1.51 -10.36 -2.83
N ALA A 69 -1.72 -11.39 -3.65
CA ALA A 69 -2.14 -11.21 -5.04
C ALA A 69 -3.50 -10.50 -5.15
N ARG A 70 -4.47 -10.78 -4.27
CA ARG A 70 -5.74 -10.06 -4.22
C ARG A 70 -5.55 -8.59 -3.91
N GLU A 71 -4.74 -8.27 -2.92
CA GLU A 71 -4.42 -6.88 -2.56
C GLU A 71 -3.72 -6.15 -3.71
N ILE A 72 -2.84 -6.84 -4.48
CA ILE A 72 -2.21 -6.26 -5.67
C ILE A 72 -3.24 -5.93 -6.76
N TYR A 73 -4.23 -6.79 -7.01
CA TYR A 73 -5.32 -6.46 -7.94
C TYR A 73 -6.14 -5.25 -7.48
N GLU A 74 -6.46 -5.17 -6.18
CA GLU A 74 -7.18 -4.03 -5.61
C GLU A 74 -6.36 -2.75 -5.72
N LEU A 75 -5.09 -2.80 -5.34
CA LEU A 75 -4.18 -1.65 -5.41
C LEU A 75 -3.97 -1.19 -6.86
N ALA A 76 -3.79 -2.11 -7.80
CA ALA A 76 -3.66 -1.81 -9.22
C ALA A 76 -4.89 -1.07 -9.79
N ASN A 77 -6.09 -1.49 -9.36
CA ASN A 77 -7.32 -0.80 -9.75
C ASN A 77 -7.42 0.61 -9.15
N HIS A 78 -7.02 0.80 -7.89
CA HIS A 78 -6.98 2.13 -7.26
C HIS A 78 -5.88 3.03 -7.85
N ALA A 79 -4.81 2.44 -8.35
CA ALA A 79 -3.71 3.15 -9.00
C ALA A 79 -3.93 3.42 -10.49
N ASP A 80 -5.13 3.12 -11.00
CA ASP A 80 -5.48 3.25 -12.42
C ASP A 80 -4.54 2.46 -13.37
N LEU A 81 -3.90 1.40 -12.87
CA LEU A 81 -3.08 0.50 -13.67
C LEU A 81 -3.92 -0.53 -14.40
N ILE A 82 -5.02 -0.94 -13.80
CA ILE A 82 -6.02 -1.81 -14.40
C ILE A 82 -7.41 -1.25 -14.16
N GLY A 83 -8.36 -1.60 -14.98
CA GLY A 83 -9.75 -1.20 -14.83
C GLY A 83 -10.69 -2.25 -15.39
N LEU A 84 -11.94 -2.22 -14.94
CA LEU A 84 -12.98 -3.13 -15.38
C LEU A 84 -13.79 -2.50 -16.51
N ALA A 85 -13.84 -3.14 -17.66
CA ALA A 85 -14.74 -2.76 -18.75
C ALA A 85 -15.24 -4.00 -19.50
N ASN A 86 -16.52 -4.00 -19.85
CA ASN A 86 -17.17 -5.08 -20.60
C ASN A 86 -17.00 -6.47 -19.96
N GLY A 87 -17.04 -6.54 -18.61
CA GLY A 87 -16.93 -7.80 -17.86
C GLY A 87 -15.53 -8.41 -17.84
N ARG A 88 -14.49 -7.62 -18.17
CA ARG A 88 -13.09 -8.05 -18.08
C ARG A 88 -12.20 -6.97 -17.49
N TRP A 89 -11.12 -7.40 -16.88
CA TRP A 89 -10.02 -6.56 -16.46
C TRP A 89 -9.13 -6.24 -17.66
N GLN A 90 -8.76 -4.98 -17.82
CA GLN A 90 -7.91 -4.49 -18.90
C GLN A 90 -7.01 -3.37 -18.39
N LEU A 91 -6.05 -2.95 -19.21
CA LEU A 91 -5.13 -1.88 -18.85
C LEU A 91 -5.88 -0.60 -18.51
N GLY A 92 -5.50 0.01 -17.41
CA GLY A 92 -5.97 1.32 -16.97
C GLY A 92 -5.18 2.46 -17.62
N PRO A 93 -5.62 3.71 -17.41
CA PRO A 93 -5.01 4.88 -18.05
C PRO A 93 -3.56 5.13 -17.66
N GLN A 94 -3.11 4.64 -16.49
CA GLN A 94 -1.73 4.81 -16.03
C GLN A 94 -0.80 3.66 -16.41
N ALA A 95 -1.32 2.55 -16.95
CA ALA A 95 -0.56 1.32 -17.17
C ALA A 95 0.69 1.51 -18.04
N LEU A 96 0.56 2.16 -19.19
CA LEU A 96 1.68 2.36 -20.10
C LEU A 96 2.73 3.31 -19.50
N ALA A 97 2.29 4.40 -18.89
CA ALA A 97 3.19 5.33 -18.21
C ALA A 97 3.94 4.64 -17.04
N TRP A 98 3.25 3.76 -16.29
CA TRP A 98 3.86 2.96 -15.23
C TRP A 98 5.05 2.15 -15.70
N LEU A 99 4.97 1.52 -16.87
CA LEU A 99 6.05 0.70 -17.41
C LEU A 99 7.31 1.51 -17.70
N ASP A 100 7.15 2.78 -18.10
CA ASP A 100 8.26 3.70 -18.40
C ASP A 100 8.85 4.39 -17.15
N TRP A 101 8.12 4.36 -16.02
CA TRP A 101 8.57 5.05 -14.81
C TRP A 101 9.69 4.30 -14.08
N GLN A 102 10.61 5.08 -13.53
CA GLN A 102 11.59 4.57 -12.56
C GLN A 102 10.92 4.18 -11.24
N PRO A 103 11.52 3.29 -10.44
CA PRO A 103 10.93 2.79 -9.18
C PRO A 103 10.50 3.90 -8.21
N GLU A 104 11.28 4.97 -8.08
CA GLU A 104 10.94 6.12 -7.22
C GLU A 104 9.64 6.80 -7.69
N ARG A 105 9.44 6.99 -9.00
CA ARG A 105 8.22 7.56 -9.56
C ARG A 105 7.02 6.63 -9.39
N ARG A 106 7.21 5.31 -9.54
CA ARG A 106 6.17 4.31 -9.26
C ARG A 106 5.74 4.39 -7.81
N HIS A 107 6.69 4.44 -6.88
CA HIS A 107 6.41 4.59 -5.47
C HIS A 107 5.67 5.91 -5.17
N ARG A 108 6.14 7.02 -5.71
CA ARG A 108 5.46 8.31 -5.60
C ARG A 108 3.98 8.22 -5.99
N HIS A 109 3.68 7.60 -7.13
CA HIS A 109 2.30 7.40 -7.57
C HIS A 109 1.47 6.59 -6.57
N LEU A 110 2.03 5.52 -5.99
CA LEU A 110 1.34 4.73 -4.97
C LEU A 110 1.08 5.54 -3.69
N LEU A 111 2.01 6.40 -3.27
CA LEU A 111 1.81 7.31 -2.13
C LEU A 111 0.69 8.32 -2.41
N GLU A 112 0.63 8.88 -3.62
CA GLU A 112 -0.46 9.78 -4.06
C GLU A 112 -1.83 9.07 -4.01
N VAL A 113 -1.90 7.85 -4.52
CA VAL A 113 -3.11 7.01 -4.48
C VAL A 113 -3.55 6.75 -3.06
N TRP A 114 -2.63 6.35 -2.19
CA TRP A 114 -2.95 6.07 -0.78
C TRP A 114 -3.43 7.32 -0.04
N LEU A 115 -2.77 8.46 -0.27
CA LEU A 115 -3.18 9.74 0.33
C LEU A 115 -4.60 10.14 -0.12
N GLY A 116 -4.94 9.89 -1.37
CA GLY A 116 -6.30 10.05 -1.89
C GLY A 116 -7.32 9.13 -1.22
N LEU A 117 -6.94 7.89 -0.90
CA LEU A 117 -7.82 6.93 -0.22
C LEU A 117 -8.10 7.30 1.23
N ILE A 118 -7.10 7.76 1.97
CA ILE A 118 -7.28 8.20 3.36
C ILE A 118 -8.05 9.52 3.43
N GLY A 119 -7.83 10.41 2.47
CA GLY A 119 -8.40 11.75 2.38
C GLY A 119 -7.64 12.79 3.21
N ALA A 120 -7.69 14.04 2.77
CA ALA A 120 -6.88 15.13 3.32
C ALA A 120 -7.13 15.37 4.82
N THR A 121 -8.39 15.38 5.25
CA THR A 121 -8.74 15.60 6.66
C THR A 121 -8.18 14.51 7.56
N SER A 122 -8.40 13.23 7.20
CA SER A 122 -7.89 12.11 7.99
C SER A 122 -6.35 12.06 8.01
N ALA A 123 -5.69 12.44 6.91
CA ALA A 123 -4.23 12.55 6.86
C ALA A 123 -3.71 13.62 7.82
N GLN A 124 -4.35 14.79 7.88
CA GLN A 124 -3.99 15.87 8.81
C GLN A 124 -4.23 15.49 10.26
N ASP A 125 -5.37 14.87 10.58
CA ASP A 125 -5.68 14.39 11.92
C ASP A 125 -4.65 13.36 12.40
N LEU A 126 -4.29 12.41 11.53
CA LEU A 126 -3.26 11.41 11.81
C LEU A 126 -1.90 12.07 12.03
N LEU A 127 -1.51 13.02 11.19
CA LEU A 127 -0.27 13.77 11.33
C LEU A 127 -0.22 14.57 12.65
N ALA A 128 -1.32 15.21 13.03
CA ALA A 128 -1.44 15.92 14.29
C ALA A 128 -1.29 14.99 15.50
N SER A 129 -1.93 13.81 15.46
CA SER A 129 -1.81 12.77 16.48
C SER A 129 -0.37 12.28 16.62
N ILE A 130 0.33 12.02 15.50
CA ILE A 130 1.73 11.60 15.51
C ILE A 130 2.63 12.68 16.14
N ARG A 131 2.43 13.94 15.77
CA ARG A 131 3.21 15.06 16.32
C ARG A 131 2.96 15.28 17.80
N SER A 132 1.74 15.05 18.28
CA SER A 132 1.42 15.19 19.71
C SER A 132 1.97 14.06 20.57
N SER A 133 2.12 12.86 20.02
CA SER A 133 2.72 11.71 20.72
C SER A 133 4.25 11.78 20.86
N GLY A 134 4.90 12.70 20.16
CA GLY A 134 6.32 13.04 20.32
C GLY A 134 7.32 12.03 19.71
N VAL A 135 6.88 10.89 19.20
CA VAL A 135 7.79 9.85 18.65
C VAL A 135 7.17 9.20 17.41
N ALA A 136 7.66 9.57 16.24
CA ALA A 136 7.16 9.05 14.95
C ALA A 136 7.26 7.51 14.82
N GLY A 137 8.27 6.89 15.41
CA GLY A 137 8.50 5.44 15.32
C GLY A 137 7.70 4.59 16.32
N THR A 138 6.86 5.20 17.17
CA THR A 138 6.06 4.48 18.18
C THR A 138 4.57 4.48 17.91
N VAL A 139 4.15 5.05 16.78
CA VAL A 139 2.72 5.22 16.45
C VAL A 139 2.24 4.08 15.57
N SER A 140 1.32 3.29 16.09
CA SER A 140 0.60 2.29 15.30
C SER A 140 -0.46 2.97 14.43
N LEU A 141 -0.31 2.90 13.11
CA LEU A 141 -1.29 3.40 12.15
C LEU A 141 -2.70 2.86 12.42
N THR A 142 -2.81 1.57 12.70
CA THR A 142 -4.07 0.89 13.00
C THR A 142 -4.74 1.46 14.26
N GLN A 143 -3.96 1.67 15.31
CA GLN A 143 -4.46 2.21 16.57
C GLN A 143 -4.94 3.64 16.37
N GLN A 144 -4.17 4.50 15.72
CA GLN A 144 -4.53 5.90 15.48
C GLN A 144 -5.81 6.03 14.63
N LEU A 145 -5.94 5.21 13.59
CA LEU A 145 -7.16 5.22 12.78
C LEU A 145 -8.39 4.73 13.58
N ARG A 146 -8.24 3.76 14.47
CA ARG A 146 -9.34 3.32 15.35
C ARG A 146 -9.71 4.37 16.40
N GLU A 147 -8.74 5.06 16.97
CA GLU A 147 -8.98 6.15 17.93
C GLU A 147 -9.68 7.34 17.28
N ASN A 148 -9.34 7.68 16.03
CA ASN A 148 -10.01 8.75 15.28
C ASN A 148 -11.42 8.35 14.83
N TYR A 149 -11.74 7.06 14.72
CA TYR A 149 -13.05 6.56 14.29
C TYR A 149 -13.61 5.48 15.24
N PRO A 150 -13.87 5.82 16.52
CA PRO A 150 -14.26 4.83 17.55
C PRO A 150 -15.62 4.17 17.29
N TYR A 151 -16.48 4.81 16.49
CA TYR A 151 -17.82 4.31 16.16
C TYR A 151 -17.92 3.85 14.70
N ALA A 152 -16.82 3.38 14.13
CA ALA A 152 -16.81 2.88 12.75
C ALA A 152 -17.80 1.73 12.55
N ASP A 153 -18.74 1.90 11.64
CA ASP A 153 -19.59 0.81 11.15
C ASP A 153 -18.79 -0.18 10.28
N GLY A 154 -19.43 -1.25 9.81
CA GLY A 154 -18.77 -2.27 9.01
C GLY A 154 -18.12 -1.74 7.73
N ALA A 155 -18.71 -0.71 7.09
CA ALA A 155 -18.18 -0.11 5.87
C ALA A 155 -16.93 0.73 6.15
N VAL A 156 -16.96 1.54 7.21
CA VAL A 156 -15.81 2.35 7.66
C VAL A 156 -14.69 1.43 8.16
N SER A 157 -15.00 0.40 8.93
CA SER A 157 -14.02 -0.58 9.39
C SER A 157 -13.33 -1.29 8.23
N SER A 158 -14.06 -1.66 7.17
CA SER A 158 -13.49 -2.26 5.95
C SER A 158 -12.59 -1.28 5.20
N ARG A 159 -12.95 0.01 5.16
CA ARG A 159 -12.12 1.06 4.56
C ARG A 159 -10.83 1.26 5.34
N ILE A 160 -10.89 1.31 6.68
CA ILE A 160 -9.72 1.40 7.55
C ILE A 160 -8.79 0.21 7.30
N ALA A 161 -9.31 -1.01 7.29
CA ALA A 161 -8.53 -2.21 7.03
C ALA A 161 -7.79 -2.14 5.69
N ARG A 162 -8.45 -1.66 4.64
CA ARG A 162 -7.84 -1.47 3.31
C ARG A 162 -6.73 -0.41 3.34
N VAL A 163 -6.97 0.73 3.97
CA VAL A 163 -5.98 1.80 4.10
C VAL A 163 -4.73 1.30 4.83
N VAL A 164 -4.90 0.53 5.90
CA VAL A 164 -3.80 -0.09 6.65
C VAL A 164 -3.06 -1.12 5.80
N SER A 165 -3.78 -2.04 5.15
CA SER A 165 -3.17 -3.05 4.27
C SER A 165 -2.35 -2.41 3.15
N PHE A 166 -2.89 -1.39 2.48
CA PHE A 166 -2.16 -0.69 1.43
C PHE A 166 -0.95 0.08 1.97
N ALA A 167 -1.03 0.68 3.16
CA ALA A 167 0.12 1.31 3.81
C ALA A 167 1.28 0.32 4.01
N GLU A 168 0.98 -0.90 4.46
CA GLU A 168 1.97 -1.99 4.58
C GLU A 168 2.57 -2.35 3.21
N ARG A 169 1.74 -2.49 2.16
CA ARG A 169 2.22 -2.86 0.82
C ARG A 169 3.11 -1.80 0.18
N ILE A 170 2.81 -0.53 0.38
CA ILE A 170 3.58 0.58 -0.20
C ILE A 170 4.67 1.13 0.74
N GLY A 171 4.92 0.44 1.86
CA GLY A 171 6.00 0.75 2.76
C GLY A 171 5.80 2.01 3.61
N LEU A 172 4.58 2.47 3.83
CA LEU A 172 4.29 3.53 4.80
C LEU A 172 4.28 3.01 6.23
N SER A 173 4.04 1.71 6.41
CA SER A 173 4.17 1.03 7.68
C SER A 173 4.70 -0.39 7.50
N HIS A 174 5.28 -0.94 8.57
CA HIS A 174 5.65 -2.34 8.66
C HIS A 174 5.24 -2.88 10.03
N ASN A 175 4.45 -3.96 10.05
CA ASN A 175 3.86 -4.51 11.28
C ASN A 175 3.15 -3.45 12.15
N GLY A 176 2.51 -2.49 11.49
CA GLY A 176 1.80 -1.39 12.13
C GLY A 176 2.67 -0.18 12.50
N TRP A 177 3.99 -0.25 12.42
CA TRP A 177 4.92 0.84 12.72
C TRP A 177 5.21 1.69 11.49
N LEU A 178 5.16 3.02 11.64
CA LEU A 178 5.36 3.94 10.52
C LEU A 178 6.82 4.02 10.08
N SER A 179 7.05 4.01 8.77
CA SER A 179 8.35 4.33 8.18
C SER A 179 8.71 5.80 8.35
N SER A 180 9.99 6.14 8.23
CA SER A 180 10.46 7.52 8.39
C SER A 180 9.85 8.50 7.39
N TRP A 181 9.50 8.06 6.17
CA TRP A 181 8.87 8.89 5.14
C TRP A 181 7.34 8.98 5.23
N ALA A 182 6.72 8.31 6.19
CA ALA A 182 5.27 8.37 6.37
C ALA A 182 4.78 9.77 6.78
N ILE A 183 5.59 10.51 7.55
CA ILE A 183 5.28 11.87 8.00
C ILE A 183 5.23 12.85 6.82
N GLU A 184 6.21 12.78 5.93
CA GLU A 184 6.26 13.59 4.69
C GLU A 184 5.07 13.26 3.79
N THR A 185 4.72 11.98 3.69
CA THR A 185 3.55 11.54 2.92
C THR A 185 2.26 12.15 3.48
N LEU A 186 2.04 12.03 4.78
CA LEU A 186 0.86 12.60 5.45
C LEU A 186 0.81 14.13 5.40
N GLY A 187 1.97 14.77 5.38
CA GLY A 187 2.12 16.21 5.19
C GLY A 187 1.92 16.68 3.75
N GLY A 188 1.73 15.77 2.80
CA GLY A 188 1.57 16.08 1.36
C GLY A 188 2.89 16.31 0.61
N SER A 189 4.05 16.13 1.27
CA SER A 189 5.37 16.24 0.65
C SER A 189 5.77 14.93 -0.05
N ILE A 190 4.95 14.48 -0.99
CA ILE A 190 5.04 13.13 -1.60
C ILE A 190 6.36 12.91 -2.33
N GLU A 191 6.88 13.93 -3.00
CA GLU A 191 8.16 13.84 -3.72
C GLU A 191 9.32 13.62 -2.76
N THR A 192 9.35 14.35 -1.65
CA THR A 192 10.34 14.16 -0.59
C THR A 192 10.24 12.77 0.04
N ALA A 193 9.02 12.30 0.29
CA ALA A 193 8.76 10.97 0.82
C ALA A 193 9.29 9.86 -0.12
N ALA A 194 8.96 9.93 -1.40
CA ALA A 194 9.40 8.96 -2.40
C ALA A 194 10.93 8.96 -2.55
N HIS A 195 11.54 10.14 -2.53
CA HIS A 195 12.99 10.27 -2.58
C HIS A 195 13.66 9.66 -1.34
N ALA A 196 13.17 9.92 -0.14
CA ALA A 196 13.69 9.32 1.09
C ALA A 196 13.58 7.79 1.07
N ALA A 197 12.43 7.25 0.63
CA ALA A 197 12.21 5.83 0.49
C ALA A 197 13.13 5.18 -0.55
N SER A 198 13.56 5.90 -1.59
CA SER A 198 14.37 5.34 -2.67
C SER A 198 15.72 4.80 -2.19
N ALA A 199 16.26 5.32 -1.08
CA ALA A 199 17.48 4.81 -0.46
C ALA A 199 17.34 3.37 0.11
N PHE A 200 16.10 2.93 0.34
CA PHE A 200 15.77 1.61 0.88
C PHE A 200 15.20 0.65 -0.17
N LEU A 201 14.95 1.14 -1.40
CA LEU A 201 14.53 0.27 -2.49
C LEU A 201 15.73 -0.51 -3.03
N PRO A 202 15.64 -1.85 -3.17
CA PRO A 202 16.68 -2.63 -3.81
C PRO A 202 16.96 -2.12 -5.23
N THR A 203 18.23 -1.97 -5.56
CA THR A 203 18.64 -1.58 -6.91
C THR A 203 18.41 -2.76 -7.85
N PRO A 204 17.74 -2.58 -9.01
CA PRO A 204 17.65 -3.63 -10.02
C PRO A 204 19.06 -4.04 -10.45
N GLN A 205 19.36 -5.34 -10.35
CA GLN A 205 20.59 -5.91 -10.88
C GLN A 205 20.47 -6.16 -12.38
#